data_91e72f30717335d56cec0822d5d02937
#
_entry.id   91e72f30717335d56cec0822d5d02937
#
_cell.length_a   1.000
_cell.length_b   1.000
_cell.length_c   1.000
_cell.angle_alpha   90.00
_cell.angle_beta   90.00
_cell.angle_gamma   90.00
#
_symmetry.space_group_name_H-M   'P 1'
#
loop_
_entity.id
_entity.type
_entity.pdbx_description
1 polymer ?
#
loop_
_entity_poly.entity_id
_entity_poly.type
_entity_poly.pdbx_seq_one_letter_code
_entity_poly.pdbx_strand_id
1 'polypeptide(L)'
;RQYGLSYFPEYTFKLPPHLKLAENQMQKMLDTRPPLPTAFAAANDSLTLGAMQALQQSGWRIPEDISLIGFDDAYLTSMSNPPLTSVSVQKEMIGRTAVRQMKHLLDCPGDSTIYKIQLCTKLIVRQSSDTPSC
;
A
#
# COMPACT_ATOMS: atom_id res chain seq x y z
N ARG A 1 -17.86 1.87 5.83
CA ARG A 1 -19.17 1.63 6.48
C ARG A 1 -19.62 0.15 6.40
N GLN A 2 -19.15 -0.61 5.41
CA GLN A 2 -19.53 -2.03 5.23
C GLN A 2 -19.12 -2.92 6.42
N TYR A 3 -18.07 -2.54 7.16
CA TYR A 3 -17.54 -3.28 8.31
C TYR A 3 -17.76 -2.55 9.65
N GLY A 4 -18.66 -1.57 9.71
CA GLY A 4 -18.97 -0.83 10.95
C GLY A 4 -17.86 0.14 11.42
N LEU A 5 -16.80 0.32 10.63
CA LEU A 5 -15.70 1.22 10.98
C LEU A 5 -16.06 2.67 10.65
N SER A 6 -15.71 3.58 11.56
CA SER A 6 -15.84 5.03 11.36
C SER A 6 -14.67 5.54 10.52
N TYR A 7 -14.97 6.45 9.59
CA TYR A 7 -13.95 7.18 8.84
C TYR A 7 -13.65 8.51 9.54
N PHE A 8 -12.39 8.74 9.80
CA PHE A 8 -11.90 9.97 10.43
C PHE A 8 -10.99 10.70 9.42
N PRO A 9 -11.47 11.81 8.80
CA PRO A 9 -10.70 12.56 7.81
C PRO A 9 -9.34 13.05 8.33
N GLU A 10 -9.22 13.34 9.61
CA GLU A 10 -8.00 13.78 10.29
C GLU A 10 -6.87 12.74 10.26
N TYR A 11 -7.19 11.47 10.04
CA TYR A 11 -6.22 10.38 9.88
C TYR A 11 -5.92 10.05 8.41
N THR A 12 -6.37 10.90 7.48
CA THR A 12 -6.11 10.74 6.06
C THR A 12 -5.03 11.72 5.60
N PHE A 13 -3.84 11.20 5.31
CA PHE A 13 -2.70 12.00 4.90
C PHE A 13 -2.46 11.90 3.40
N LYS A 14 -2.23 13.04 2.76
CA LYS A 14 -1.86 13.11 1.35
C LYS A 14 -0.34 13.22 1.24
N LEU A 15 0.30 12.15 0.77
CA LEU A 15 1.73 12.10 0.55
C LEU A 15 2.03 12.01 -0.95
N PRO A 16 3.16 12.59 -1.42
CA PRO A 16 3.60 12.42 -2.80
C PRO A 16 3.95 10.95 -3.10
N PRO A 17 3.64 10.40 -4.28
CA PRO A 17 3.87 9.00 -4.62
C PRO A 17 5.35 8.68 -4.90
N HIS A 18 6.25 9.18 -4.07
CA HIS A 18 7.69 8.99 -4.18
C HIS A 18 8.30 8.87 -2.78
N LEU A 19 9.07 7.82 -2.53
CA LEU A 19 9.58 7.44 -1.22
C LEU A 19 10.18 8.64 -0.43
N LYS A 20 11.18 9.32 -1.00
CA LYS A 20 11.86 10.42 -0.29
C LYS A 20 10.98 11.65 -0.05
N LEU A 21 10.07 11.94 -0.99
CA LEU A 21 9.11 13.03 -0.82
C LEU A 21 8.05 12.68 0.23
N ALA A 22 7.61 11.42 0.26
CA ALA A 22 6.67 10.92 1.27
C ALA A 22 7.31 10.97 2.67
N GLU A 23 8.57 10.53 2.81
CA GLU A 23 9.34 10.64 4.05
C GLU A 23 9.41 12.09 4.54
N ASN A 24 9.84 13.02 3.68
CA ASN A 24 9.98 14.43 4.04
C ASN A 24 8.63 15.06 4.43
N GLN A 25 7.55 14.73 3.74
CA GLN A 25 6.22 15.25 4.04
C GLN A 25 5.67 14.64 5.33
N MET A 26 5.86 13.35 5.55
CA MET A 26 5.49 12.68 6.80
C MET A 26 6.25 13.27 7.98
N GLN A 27 7.55 13.53 7.84
CA GLN A 27 8.36 14.17 8.89
C GLN A 27 7.81 15.54 9.28
N LYS A 28 7.52 16.40 8.30
CA LYS A 28 6.89 17.71 8.57
C LYS A 28 5.58 17.61 9.32
N MET A 29 4.78 16.58 9.02
CA MET A 29 3.53 16.34 9.72
C MET A 29 3.80 15.90 11.17
N LEU A 30 4.75 15.00 11.39
CA LEU A 30 5.12 14.52 12.73
C LEU A 30 5.68 15.63 13.62
N ASP A 31 6.35 16.63 13.04
CA ASP A 31 6.87 17.81 13.76
C ASP A 31 5.74 18.61 14.44
N THR A 32 4.52 18.54 13.90
CA THR A 32 3.32 19.18 14.54
C THR A 32 2.71 18.34 15.66
N ARG A 33 3.24 17.14 15.92
CA ARG A 33 2.77 16.20 16.95
C ARG A 33 1.26 15.91 16.89
N PRO A 34 0.72 15.52 15.73
CA PRO A 34 -0.68 15.16 15.63
C PRO A 34 -0.95 13.86 16.40
N PRO A 35 -2.20 13.63 16.82
CA PRO A 35 -2.58 12.29 17.27
C PRO A 35 -2.44 11.32 16.09
N LEU A 36 -1.80 10.17 16.33
CA LEU A 36 -1.61 9.14 15.30
C LEU A 36 -2.52 7.93 15.57
N PRO A 37 -3.04 7.30 14.52
CA PRO A 37 -3.72 6.01 14.67
C PRO A 37 -2.71 4.89 14.94
N THR A 38 -3.18 3.77 15.46
CA THR A 38 -2.36 2.58 15.73
C THR A 38 -1.99 1.79 14.46
N ALA A 39 -2.60 2.11 13.33
CA ALA A 39 -2.29 1.49 12.04
C ALA A 39 -2.49 2.45 10.88
N PHE A 40 -1.63 2.34 9.86
CA PHE A 40 -1.77 3.03 8.58
C PHE A 40 -1.81 2.03 7.43
N ALA A 41 -2.73 2.26 6.49
CA ALA A 41 -2.71 1.64 5.18
C ALA A 41 -2.45 2.72 4.12
N ALA A 42 -1.51 2.48 3.23
CA ALA A 42 -1.17 3.43 2.19
C ALA A 42 -1.46 2.90 0.78
N ALA A 43 -1.65 3.82 -0.17
CA ALA A 43 -2.04 3.50 -1.54
C ALA A 43 -0.95 2.77 -2.35
N ASN A 44 0.31 2.83 -1.95
CA ASN A 44 1.41 2.04 -2.51
C ASN A 44 2.58 1.90 -1.53
N ASP A 45 3.49 0.98 -1.84
CA ASP A 45 4.64 0.66 -0.99
C ASP A 45 5.65 1.80 -0.86
N SER A 46 5.85 2.60 -1.91
CA SER A 46 6.78 3.73 -1.85
C SER A 46 6.35 4.78 -0.82
N LEU A 47 5.03 5.06 -0.75
CA LEU A 47 4.46 5.91 0.29
C LEU A 47 4.67 5.32 1.68
N THR A 48 4.37 4.02 1.82
CA THR A 48 4.47 3.32 3.10
C THR A 48 5.91 3.28 3.61
N LEU A 49 6.87 2.98 2.73
CA LEU A 49 8.29 2.95 3.09
C LEU A 49 8.81 4.34 3.47
N GLY A 50 8.38 5.39 2.77
CA GLY A 50 8.71 6.76 3.15
C GLY A 50 8.11 7.16 4.51
N ALA A 51 6.85 6.83 4.75
CA ALA A 51 6.20 7.05 6.04
C ALA A 51 6.87 6.25 7.17
N MET A 52 7.23 4.98 6.89
CA MET A 52 7.97 4.11 7.83
C MET A 52 9.28 4.75 8.27
N GLN A 53 10.08 5.25 7.34
CA GLN A 53 11.35 5.90 7.65
C GLN A 53 11.15 7.14 8.53
N ALA A 54 10.18 8.00 8.21
CA ALA A 54 9.88 9.19 9.01
C ALA A 54 9.40 8.84 10.43
N LEU A 55 8.53 7.85 10.56
CA LEU A 55 8.05 7.37 11.85
C LEU A 55 9.20 6.84 12.72
N GLN A 56 10.06 6.00 12.15
CA GLN A 56 11.22 5.44 12.86
C GLN A 56 12.23 6.52 13.28
N GLN A 57 12.50 7.49 12.42
CA GLN A 57 13.35 8.65 12.74
C GLN A 57 12.76 9.52 13.86
N SER A 58 11.44 9.53 13.99
CA SER A 58 10.71 10.22 15.07
C SER A 58 10.54 9.37 16.34
N GLY A 59 11.14 8.17 16.40
CA GLY A 59 11.17 7.30 17.57
C GLY A 59 9.99 6.32 17.69
N TRP A 60 9.11 6.23 16.68
CA TRP A 60 8.02 5.25 16.68
C TRP A 60 8.51 3.86 16.30
N ARG A 61 8.07 2.85 17.05
CA ARG A 61 8.38 1.44 16.78
C ARG A 61 7.33 0.82 15.89
N ILE A 62 7.78 0.05 14.91
CA ILE A 62 6.93 -0.65 13.96
C ILE A 62 7.22 -2.14 14.07
N PRO A 63 6.24 -2.97 14.39
CA PRO A 63 4.79 -2.70 14.47
C PRO A 63 4.26 -2.29 15.86
N GLU A 64 5.08 -2.24 16.91
CA GLU A 64 4.64 -2.19 18.32
C GLU A 64 3.79 -0.97 18.64
N ASP A 65 4.15 0.20 18.13
CA ASP A 65 3.41 1.44 18.34
C ASP A 65 2.45 1.72 17.18
N ILE A 66 2.87 1.42 15.93
CA ILE A 66 2.11 1.68 14.71
C ILE A 66 2.32 0.54 13.71
N SER A 67 1.25 -0.13 13.31
CA SER A 67 1.26 -1.09 12.21
C SER A 67 1.19 -0.39 10.85
N LEU A 68 1.93 -0.93 9.85
CA LEU A 68 1.95 -0.38 8.50
C LEU A 68 1.60 -1.45 7.45
N ILE A 69 0.74 -1.08 6.50
CA ILE A 69 0.38 -1.93 5.37
C ILE A 69 0.51 -1.12 4.07
N GLY A 70 1.27 -1.67 3.13
CA GLY A 70 1.46 -1.13 1.79
C GLY A 70 0.55 -1.79 0.73
N PHE A 71 0.77 -1.40 -0.51
CA PHE A 71 0.09 -1.94 -1.68
C PHE A 71 1.08 -2.01 -2.84
N ASP A 72 0.99 -3.01 -3.68
CA ASP A 72 1.78 -3.43 -4.85
C ASP A 72 2.75 -4.59 -4.59
N ASP A 73 3.20 -4.85 -3.38
CA ASP A 73 4.23 -5.83 -3.05
C ASP A 73 5.50 -5.66 -3.91
N ALA A 74 6.05 -4.44 -3.85
CA ALA A 74 7.28 -4.10 -4.54
C ALA A 74 8.49 -4.80 -3.88
N TYR A 75 9.54 -5.06 -4.63
CA TYR A 75 10.73 -5.78 -4.17
C TYR A 75 11.32 -5.21 -2.86
N LEU A 76 11.31 -3.88 -2.72
CA LEU A 76 11.83 -3.21 -1.52
C LEU A 76 11.06 -3.53 -0.23
N THR A 77 9.82 -4.01 -0.32
CA THR A 77 9.02 -4.33 0.87
C THR A 77 9.58 -5.48 1.69
N SER A 78 10.20 -6.45 1.04
CA SER A 78 10.85 -7.57 1.70
C SER A 78 12.22 -7.23 2.30
N MET A 79 12.83 -6.14 1.86
CA MET A 79 14.15 -5.67 2.27
C MET A 79 14.09 -4.54 3.30
N SER A 80 12.91 -3.97 3.57
CA SER A 80 12.75 -2.96 4.61
C SER A 80 12.94 -3.55 6.01
N ASN A 81 13.17 -2.69 6.98
CA ASN A 81 13.29 -3.10 8.38
C ASN A 81 12.31 -2.29 9.26
N PRO A 82 11.27 -2.97 9.83
CA PRO A 82 10.88 -4.36 9.55
C PRO A 82 10.40 -4.58 8.11
N PRO A 83 10.40 -5.83 7.60
CA PRO A 83 9.80 -6.16 6.31
C PRO A 83 8.33 -5.75 6.24
N LEU A 84 7.94 -5.05 5.16
CA LEU A 84 6.63 -4.43 5.02
C LEU A 84 5.55 -5.44 4.60
N THR A 85 4.49 -5.54 5.39
CA THR A 85 3.22 -6.18 4.99
C THR A 85 2.63 -5.40 3.82
N SER A 86 2.26 -6.08 2.74
CA SER A 86 1.73 -5.42 1.55
C SER A 86 0.68 -6.26 0.83
N VAL A 87 -0.22 -5.59 0.13
CA VAL A 87 -1.18 -6.24 -0.77
C VAL A 87 -0.49 -6.51 -2.11
N SER A 88 -0.24 -7.79 -2.39
CA SER A 88 0.40 -8.22 -3.64
C SER A 88 -0.58 -8.18 -4.80
N VAL A 89 -0.19 -7.48 -5.87
CA VAL A 89 -0.89 -7.42 -7.15
C VAL A 89 -0.26 -8.41 -8.12
N GLN A 90 -1.08 -9.19 -8.80
CA GLN A 90 -0.66 -10.23 -9.75
C GLN A 90 -0.12 -9.63 -11.07
N LYS A 91 0.97 -8.85 -10.99
CA LYS A 91 1.51 -8.03 -12.10
C LYS A 91 1.78 -8.83 -13.37
N GLU A 92 2.41 -10.00 -13.21
CA GLU A 92 2.70 -10.90 -14.35
C GLU A 92 1.40 -11.40 -15.00
N MET A 93 0.42 -11.82 -14.19
CA MET A 93 -0.86 -12.29 -14.70
C MET A 93 -1.65 -11.18 -15.37
N ILE A 94 -1.61 -9.96 -14.84
CA ILE A 94 -2.20 -8.76 -15.48
C ILE A 94 -1.60 -8.56 -16.85
N GLY A 95 -0.26 -8.56 -16.97
CA GLY A 95 0.43 -8.39 -18.24
C GLY A 95 0.08 -9.50 -19.24
N ARG A 96 0.12 -10.77 -18.82
CA ARG A 96 -0.26 -11.92 -19.66
C ARG A 96 -1.72 -11.82 -20.13
N THR A 97 -2.62 -11.42 -19.25
CA THR A 97 -4.04 -11.29 -19.57
C THR A 97 -4.29 -10.14 -20.54
N ALA A 98 -3.62 -9.00 -20.35
CA ALA A 98 -3.70 -7.87 -21.27
C ALA A 98 -3.23 -8.23 -22.68
N VAL A 99 -2.09 -8.94 -22.80
CA VAL A 99 -1.57 -9.40 -24.09
C VAL A 99 -2.52 -10.40 -24.76
N ARG A 100 -3.12 -11.33 -24.01
CA ARG A 100 -4.10 -12.27 -24.56
C ARG A 100 -5.33 -11.52 -25.09
N GLN A 101 -5.83 -10.55 -24.35
CA GLN A 101 -6.98 -9.76 -24.77
C GLN A 101 -6.67 -8.92 -26.00
N MET A 102 -5.49 -8.29 -26.05
CA MET A 102 -5.04 -7.54 -27.22
C MET A 102 -4.95 -8.45 -28.46
N LYS A 103 -4.35 -9.66 -28.31
CA LYS A 103 -4.28 -10.63 -29.39
C LYS A 103 -5.67 -11.04 -29.89
N HIS A 104 -6.60 -11.32 -28.97
CA HIS A 104 -7.98 -11.65 -29.33
C HIS A 104 -8.64 -10.55 -30.16
N LEU A 105 -8.48 -9.28 -29.77
CA LEU A 105 -9.04 -8.14 -30.51
C LEU A 105 -8.43 -7.96 -31.90
N LEU A 106 -7.14 -8.30 -32.06
CA LEU A 106 -6.47 -8.27 -33.38
C LEU A 106 -6.92 -9.43 -34.27
N ASP A 107 -7.10 -10.61 -33.70
CA ASP A 107 -7.54 -11.81 -34.44
C ASP A 107 -9.03 -11.76 -34.80
N CYS A 108 -9.85 -11.01 -34.05
CA CYS A 108 -11.30 -10.91 -34.19
C CYS A 108 -11.75 -9.42 -34.28
N PRO A 109 -11.40 -8.68 -35.34
CA PRO A 109 -11.66 -7.23 -35.43
C PRO A 109 -13.16 -6.85 -35.45
N GLY A 110 -14.05 -7.81 -35.65
CA GLY A 110 -15.52 -7.63 -35.59
C GLY A 110 -16.12 -7.91 -34.21
N ASP A 111 -15.35 -8.34 -33.22
CA ASP A 111 -15.84 -8.57 -31.86
C ASP A 111 -16.01 -7.26 -31.12
N SER A 112 -17.25 -6.87 -30.87
CA SER A 112 -17.63 -5.66 -30.13
C SER A 112 -17.85 -5.94 -28.62
N THR A 113 -17.49 -7.13 -28.14
CA THR A 113 -17.71 -7.52 -26.73
C THR A 113 -16.86 -6.69 -25.79
N ILE A 114 -17.49 -6.11 -24.77
CA ILE A 114 -16.80 -5.40 -23.70
C ILE A 114 -16.42 -6.40 -22.60
N TYR A 115 -15.13 -6.54 -22.35
CA TYR A 115 -14.60 -7.43 -21.30
C TYR A 115 -14.22 -6.63 -20.05
N LYS A 116 -14.65 -7.13 -18.89
CA LYS A 116 -14.14 -6.71 -17.59
C LYS A 116 -13.43 -7.90 -16.94
N ILE A 117 -12.10 -7.84 -16.90
CA ILE A 117 -11.27 -8.89 -16.30
C ILE A 117 -10.71 -8.38 -14.98
N GLN A 118 -10.98 -9.09 -13.90
CA GLN A 118 -10.52 -8.74 -12.56
C GLN A 118 -9.65 -9.88 -12.00
N LEU A 119 -8.45 -9.53 -11.52
CA LEU A 119 -7.56 -10.45 -10.83
C LEU A 119 -7.58 -10.12 -9.33
N CYS A 120 -7.73 -11.16 -8.51
CA CYS A 120 -7.71 -10.99 -7.06
C CYS A 120 -6.30 -10.68 -6.58
N THR A 121 -6.22 -9.78 -5.60
CA THR A 121 -5.00 -9.49 -4.86
C THR A 121 -4.80 -10.47 -3.71
N LYS A 122 -3.59 -10.51 -3.14
CA LYS A 122 -3.26 -11.33 -1.99
C LYS A 122 -2.54 -10.48 -0.95
N LEU A 123 -2.94 -10.57 0.32
CA LEU A 123 -2.19 -9.95 1.40
C LEU A 123 -0.96 -10.81 1.73
N ILE A 124 0.22 -10.19 1.70
CA ILE A 124 1.49 -10.78 2.12
C ILE A 124 1.82 -10.19 3.48
N VAL A 125 1.53 -10.95 4.52
CA VAL A 125 1.80 -10.54 5.90
C VAL A 125 3.29 -10.68 6.18
N ARG A 126 3.90 -9.62 6.72
CA ARG A 126 5.29 -9.55 7.16
C ARG A 126 5.35 -8.94 8.57
N GLN A 127 6.45 -8.29 8.93
CA GLN A 127 6.72 -7.85 10.30
C GLN A 127 6.32 -6.40 10.59
N SER A 128 5.84 -5.64 9.60
CA SER A 128 5.39 -4.24 9.80
C SER A 128 3.97 -4.11 10.33
N SER A 129 3.27 -5.21 10.51
CA SER A 129 1.91 -5.24 11.07
C SER A 129 1.76 -6.40 12.03
N ASP A 130 1.09 -6.15 13.15
CA ASP A 130 0.75 -7.15 14.14
C ASP A 130 -0.69 -6.96 14.63
N THR A 131 -1.22 -7.97 15.33
CA THR A 131 -2.47 -7.83 16.07
C THR A 131 -2.23 -6.89 17.27
N PRO A 132 -3.16 -5.96 17.57
CA PRO A 132 -3.05 -5.11 18.74
C PRO A 132 -2.86 -5.97 19.99
N SER A 133 -1.84 -5.67 20.79
CA SER A 133 -1.71 -6.24 22.13
C SER A 133 -2.89 -5.75 22.97
N CYS A 134 -3.77 -6.66 23.36
CA CYS A 134 -4.88 -6.38 24.28
C CYS A 134 -4.36 -6.09 25.69
#